data_fae91808305f1da7e2d414d7043f415f
#
_entry.id   fae91808305f1da7e2d414d7043f415f
#
_cell.length_a   1.000
_cell.length_b   1.000
_cell.length_c   1.000
_cell.angle_alpha   90.00
_cell.angle_beta   90.00
_cell.angle_gamma   90.00
#
_symmetry.space_group_name_H-M   'P 1'
#
loop_
_entity.id
_entity.type
_entity.pdbx_description
1 polymer ?
#
loop_
_entity_poly.entity_id
_entity_poly.type
_entity_poly.pdbx_seq_one_letter_code
_entity_poly.pdbx_strand_id
1 'polypeptide(L)'
;MGYGKVMRMSEDKARQIYNEKLSERENKVLKLKEKYSKSKGLAFGNGKLDEMFEKDAKKASNLLLFLENSEIQAMRDPTIAQNMLRESAIKNATNGQLKEAMQTGGAMQLMLPTDIVKISRIAYTNSVAQDIFDVWGMSSMKDSLYKLETTYGSTARGATANTVTYENYGEGRYPSTLEKESTTSADAGITWTATLQYAPIIPFHVAVFLDGAQVAVDNGAGVLVGTDLSTVTPSTINYTTGAVSIVFASAVSGGASATVEVQYAYDFEDPTLFPQTGSVLLNLVEYQYSAILYPLEVEWTRFSEDLMNSKLGLSAKDMLIAGAGDEFRKAFDERCITKGIQASKWHAPVDFDTDFATAGADSSYAHAQSVTTAIMNAENLTYDALGRLADKTAIVADSGAVAYFTKHNKFEAVTPTSRVGIFKVGVLAGRDVYMAPKSVINPSANQGKAFLFGKSVESQNVDAPVSVGTYGTGITTNPVELKNFNSQMGLGVYADSRINNKYFATALNLSNLSPNS
;
A
#
# COMPACT_ATOMS: atom_id res chain seq x y z
N MET A 1 -14.45 5.36 2.52
CA MET A 1 -13.21 6.17 2.61
C MET A 1 -12.89 6.35 4.07
N GLY A 2 -11.83 5.70 4.57
CA GLY A 2 -11.38 5.91 5.95
C GLY A 2 -10.32 7.00 5.94
N TYR A 3 -10.74 8.24 5.99
CA TYR A 3 -9.80 9.34 6.16
C TYR A 3 -9.17 9.25 7.54
N GLY A 4 -7.83 9.30 7.60
CA GLY A 4 -7.11 9.48 8.86
C GLY A 4 -7.54 10.80 9.51
N LYS A 5 -7.53 10.83 10.84
CA LYS A 5 -7.80 12.05 11.59
C LYS A 5 -6.58 12.96 11.51
N VAL A 6 -6.69 14.07 10.79
CA VAL A 6 -5.62 15.07 10.69
C VAL A 6 -5.57 15.89 11.97
N MET A 7 -4.42 15.85 12.64
CA MET A 7 -4.15 16.68 13.83
C MET A 7 -3.30 17.87 13.42
N ARG A 8 -3.91 19.05 13.39
CA ARG A 8 -3.18 20.30 13.13
C ARG A 8 -2.38 20.70 14.37
N MET A 9 -1.07 20.71 14.26
CA MET A 9 -0.16 21.11 15.31
C MET A 9 1.11 21.71 14.70
N SER A 10 1.96 22.33 15.52
CA SER A 10 3.25 22.82 15.04
C SER A 10 4.15 21.65 14.60
N GLU A 11 5.01 21.91 13.62
CA GLU A 11 5.91 20.90 13.06
C GLU A 11 6.75 20.19 14.12
N ASP A 12 7.35 20.96 15.04
CA ASP A 12 8.16 20.39 16.13
C ASP A 12 7.36 19.45 17.01
N LYS A 13 6.11 19.81 17.33
CA LYS A 13 5.23 18.96 18.14
C LYS A 13 4.81 17.70 17.39
N ALA A 14 4.55 17.80 16.09
CA ALA A 14 4.24 16.64 15.25
C ALA A 14 5.42 15.66 15.19
N ARG A 15 6.63 16.18 14.94
CA ARG A 15 7.88 15.39 14.94
C ARG A 15 8.17 14.77 16.30
N GLN A 16 7.97 15.52 17.38
CA GLN A 16 8.17 15.01 18.74
C GLN A 16 7.25 13.84 19.04
N ILE A 17 5.93 13.96 18.80
CA ILE A 17 4.96 12.89 19.05
C ILE A 17 5.27 11.67 18.17
N TYR A 18 5.62 11.89 16.90
CA TYR A 18 5.97 10.79 15.99
C TYR A 18 7.19 10.01 16.49
N ASN A 19 8.28 10.72 16.83
CA ASN A 19 9.50 10.10 17.35
C ASN A 19 9.28 9.41 18.70
N GLU A 20 8.43 9.97 19.57
CA GLU A 20 8.06 9.35 20.85
C GLU A 20 7.34 8.02 20.59
N LYS A 21 6.34 7.99 19.71
CA LYS A 21 5.61 6.76 19.36
C LYS A 21 6.50 5.71 18.68
N LEU A 22 7.40 6.15 17.82
CA LEU A 22 8.37 5.26 17.19
C LEU A 22 9.31 4.64 18.24
N SER A 23 9.88 5.46 19.12
CA SER A 23 10.81 4.99 20.17
C SER A 23 10.12 4.09 21.20
N GLU A 24 8.87 4.35 21.58
CA GLU A 24 8.06 3.47 22.42
C GLU A 24 7.93 2.07 21.80
N ARG A 25 7.63 2.02 20.48
CA ARG A 25 7.48 0.77 19.74
C ARG A 25 8.81 0.01 19.62
N GLU A 26 9.89 0.70 19.27
CA GLU A 26 11.23 0.09 19.18
C GLU A 26 11.69 -0.48 20.52
N ASN A 27 11.53 0.28 21.61
CA ASN A 27 11.85 -0.18 22.96
C ASN A 27 11.02 -1.40 23.37
N LYS A 28 9.75 -1.44 22.98
CA LYS A 28 8.89 -2.60 23.21
C LYS A 28 9.41 -3.83 22.46
N VAL A 29 9.76 -3.69 21.18
CA VAL A 29 10.31 -4.78 20.35
C VAL A 29 11.64 -5.29 20.91
N LEU A 30 12.52 -4.41 21.36
CA LEU A 30 13.79 -4.82 21.98
C LEU A 30 13.57 -5.66 23.26
N LYS A 31 12.66 -5.23 24.14
CA LYS A 31 12.29 -6.02 25.33
C LYS A 31 11.70 -7.38 24.96
N LEU A 32 10.88 -7.44 23.91
CA LEU A 32 10.30 -8.70 23.42
C LEU A 32 11.37 -9.60 22.80
N LYS A 33 12.27 -9.05 22.02
CA LYS A 33 13.41 -9.80 21.46
C LYS A 33 14.22 -10.44 22.58
N GLU A 34 14.53 -9.72 23.65
CA GLU A 34 15.24 -10.23 24.81
C GLU A 34 14.42 -11.32 25.56
N LYS A 35 13.12 -11.11 25.75
CA LYS A 35 12.21 -12.08 26.38
C LYS A 35 12.18 -13.39 25.61
N TYR A 36 11.97 -13.35 24.29
CA TYR A 36 11.80 -14.55 23.46
C TYR A 36 13.12 -15.22 23.08
N SER A 37 14.24 -14.51 23.06
CA SER A 37 15.57 -15.12 22.84
C SER A 37 16.03 -15.94 24.05
N LYS A 38 15.66 -15.52 25.28
CA LYS A 38 15.99 -16.24 26.53
C LYS A 38 15.11 -17.47 26.77
N SER A 39 13.96 -17.58 26.13
CA SER A 39 13.04 -18.70 26.33
C SER A 39 13.49 -19.92 25.52
N LYS A 40 14.24 -20.83 26.16
CA LYS A 40 14.83 -22.06 25.59
C LYS A 40 13.85 -23.09 25.00
N GLY A 41 12.56 -22.80 24.90
CA GLY A 41 11.55 -23.78 24.48
C GLY A 41 10.62 -23.36 23.36
N LEU A 42 10.70 -22.16 22.86
CA LEU A 42 9.88 -21.66 21.77
C LEU A 42 10.46 -22.06 20.41
N ALA A 43 9.61 -22.08 19.38
CA ALA A 43 9.86 -22.47 18.01
C ALA A 43 11.03 -21.70 17.31
N PHE A 44 11.61 -20.74 17.98
CA PHE A 44 12.77 -19.96 17.56
C PHE A 44 14.10 -20.50 18.11
N GLY A 45 14.28 -21.82 18.27
CA GLY A 45 15.51 -22.40 18.81
C GLY A 45 16.79 -21.69 18.38
N ASN A 46 17.81 -21.74 19.23
CA ASN A 46 19.11 -21.06 19.19
C ASN A 46 19.44 -20.32 17.89
N GLY A 47 19.33 -18.97 17.90
CA GLY A 47 19.75 -18.11 16.80
C GLY A 47 18.74 -17.84 15.68
N LYS A 48 17.64 -18.59 15.55
CA LYS A 48 16.66 -18.36 14.46
C LYS A 48 15.97 -17.00 14.50
N LEU A 49 15.76 -16.47 15.70
CA LEU A 49 15.17 -15.13 15.83
C LEU A 49 16.16 -14.06 15.35
N ASP A 50 17.45 -14.20 15.66
CA ASP A 50 18.47 -13.27 15.21
C ASP A 50 18.66 -13.36 13.69
N GLU A 51 18.64 -14.55 13.12
CA GLU A 51 18.64 -14.76 11.66
C GLU A 51 17.43 -14.11 10.97
N MET A 52 16.25 -14.15 11.58
CA MET A 52 15.08 -13.43 11.06
C MET A 52 15.26 -11.91 11.12
N PHE A 53 15.85 -11.37 12.20
CA PHE A 53 16.14 -9.95 12.30
C PHE A 53 17.20 -9.50 11.29
N GLU A 54 18.16 -10.31 10.97
CA GLU A 54 19.16 -10.03 9.93
C GLU A 54 18.54 -10.00 8.53
N LYS A 55 17.59 -10.90 8.25
CA LYS A 55 16.92 -10.98 6.94
C LYS A 55 15.85 -9.90 6.75
N ASP A 56 15.00 -9.66 7.74
CA ASP A 56 13.91 -8.68 7.68
C ASP A 56 13.50 -8.24 9.10
N ALA A 57 14.11 -7.17 9.58
CA ALA A 57 13.85 -6.64 10.92
C ALA A 57 12.39 -6.23 11.14
N LYS A 58 11.70 -5.75 10.08
CA LYS A 58 10.30 -5.35 10.18
C LYS A 58 9.38 -6.56 10.35
N LYS A 59 9.57 -7.62 9.57
CA LYS A 59 8.81 -8.88 9.72
C LYS A 59 9.04 -9.52 11.09
N ALA A 60 10.29 -9.56 11.55
CA ALA A 60 10.64 -10.09 12.86
C ALA A 60 10.00 -9.28 14.01
N SER A 61 10.04 -7.94 13.93
CA SER A 61 9.43 -7.04 14.90
C SER A 61 7.91 -7.23 14.99
N ASN A 62 7.25 -7.31 13.83
CA ASN A 62 5.81 -7.52 13.76
C ASN A 62 5.40 -8.89 14.31
N LEU A 63 6.19 -9.94 14.04
CA LEU A 63 5.96 -11.27 14.61
C LEU A 63 6.08 -11.28 16.13
N LEU A 64 7.05 -10.56 16.70
CA LEU A 64 7.18 -10.46 18.17
C LEU A 64 5.98 -9.75 18.81
N LEU A 65 5.50 -8.66 18.23
CA LEU A 65 4.30 -7.97 18.70
C LEU A 65 3.06 -8.87 18.59
N PHE A 66 2.94 -9.61 17.49
CA PHE A 66 1.87 -10.57 17.30
C PHE A 66 1.87 -11.68 18.36
N LEU A 67 3.04 -12.23 18.69
CA LEU A 67 3.19 -13.25 19.73
C LEU A 67 2.88 -12.71 21.13
N GLU A 68 3.33 -11.49 21.47
CA GLU A 68 2.99 -10.85 22.73
C GLU A 68 1.48 -10.66 22.91
N ASN A 69 0.82 -10.15 21.87
CA ASN A 69 -0.62 -9.95 21.91
C ASN A 69 -1.38 -11.27 22.04
N SER A 70 -0.91 -12.33 21.37
CA SER A 70 -1.45 -13.67 21.51
C SER A 70 -1.29 -14.20 22.95
N GLU A 71 -0.15 -13.94 23.60
CA GLU A 71 0.10 -14.29 24.99
C GLU A 71 -0.84 -13.52 25.95
N ILE A 72 -1.01 -12.21 25.74
CA ILE A 72 -1.92 -11.38 26.55
C ILE A 72 -3.36 -11.86 26.43
N GLN A 73 -3.81 -12.25 25.23
CA GLN A 73 -5.16 -12.77 25.03
C GLN A 73 -5.35 -14.13 25.69
N ALA A 74 -4.37 -15.02 25.52
CA ALA A 74 -4.41 -16.32 26.17
C ALA A 74 -4.49 -16.21 27.71
N MET A 75 -3.86 -15.21 28.30
CA MET A 75 -3.95 -14.95 29.75
C MET A 75 -5.33 -14.49 30.23
N ARG A 76 -6.17 -13.95 29.35
CA ARG A 76 -7.54 -13.53 29.69
C ARG A 76 -8.50 -14.70 29.86
N ASP A 77 -8.20 -15.84 29.26
CA ASP A 77 -8.95 -17.08 29.44
C ASP A 77 -8.30 -17.90 30.57
N PRO A 78 -9.00 -18.13 31.70
CA PRO A 78 -8.42 -18.81 32.86
C PRO A 78 -8.00 -20.25 32.56
N THR A 79 -8.65 -20.92 31.61
CA THR A 79 -8.31 -22.29 31.19
C THR A 79 -7.03 -22.33 30.36
N ILE A 80 -6.85 -21.36 29.45
CA ILE A 80 -5.64 -21.22 28.65
C ILE A 80 -4.46 -20.81 29.55
N ALA A 81 -4.68 -19.89 30.48
CA ALA A 81 -3.67 -19.47 31.45
C ALA A 81 -3.16 -20.65 32.31
N GLN A 82 -4.06 -21.52 32.74
CA GLN A 82 -3.69 -22.75 33.50
C GLN A 82 -2.88 -23.72 32.61
N ASN A 83 -3.24 -23.90 31.35
CA ASN A 83 -2.47 -24.73 30.42
C ASN A 83 -1.08 -24.15 30.12
N MET A 84 -0.96 -22.84 29.98
CA MET A 84 0.34 -22.17 29.83
C MET A 84 1.23 -22.41 31.05
N LEU A 85 0.67 -22.30 32.24
CA LEU A 85 1.37 -22.61 33.49
C LEU A 85 1.79 -24.10 33.56
N ARG A 86 0.90 -25.02 33.17
CA ARG A 86 1.17 -26.46 33.13
C ARG A 86 2.26 -26.80 32.11
N GLU A 87 2.23 -26.26 30.87
CA GLU A 87 3.27 -26.49 29.88
C GLU A 87 4.63 -25.92 30.30
N SER A 88 4.65 -24.73 30.94
CA SER A 88 5.88 -24.15 31.47
C SER A 88 6.45 -24.98 32.60
N ALA A 89 5.59 -25.54 33.46
CA ALA A 89 5.98 -26.44 34.54
C ALA A 89 6.57 -27.76 33.99
N ILE A 90 5.94 -28.38 32.97
CA ILE A 90 6.43 -29.63 32.36
C ILE A 90 7.78 -29.40 31.69
N LYS A 91 7.98 -28.28 30.98
CA LYS A 91 9.28 -27.96 30.33
C LYS A 91 10.40 -27.68 31.32
N ASN A 92 10.06 -27.05 32.47
CA ASN A 92 11.02 -26.84 33.54
C ASN A 92 11.33 -28.14 34.31
N ALA A 93 10.38 -29.10 34.35
CA ALA A 93 10.55 -30.42 34.96
C ALA A 93 11.63 -31.28 34.28
N THR A 94 11.68 -31.24 32.95
CA THR A 94 12.69 -31.95 32.14
C THR A 94 14.12 -31.50 32.42
N ASN A 95 14.29 -30.35 33.08
CA ASN A 95 15.61 -29.80 33.44
C ASN A 95 15.98 -30.00 34.92
N GLY A 96 15.26 -30.83 35.66
CA GLY A 96 15.60 -31.17 37.05
C GLY A 96 15.23 -30.11 38.11
N GLN A 97 14.62 -28.99 37.73
CA GLN A 97 14.34 -27.84 38.60
C GLN A 97 12.89 -27.77 39.13
N LEU A 98 12.07 -28.80 38.91
CA LEU A 98 10.65 -28.76 39.31
C LEU A 98 10.41 -28.62 40.82
N LYS A 99 11.29 -29.22 41.63
CA LYS A 99 11.17 -29.16 43.07
C LYS A 99 11.49 -27.78 43.66
N GLU A 100 12.43 -27.06 43.08
CA GLU A 100 12.80 -25.72 43.55
C GLU A 100 11.83 -24.63 43.06
N ALA A 101 11.33 -24.73 41.81
CA ALA A 101 10.40 -23.74 41.25
C ALA A 101 9.03 -23.73 41.95
N MET A 102 8.57 -24.89 42.47
CA MET A 102 7.33 -24.98 43.26
C MET A 102 7.49 -24.50 44.69
N GLN A 103 8.71 -24.49 45.25
CA GLN A 103 8.98 -24.11 46.64
C GLN A 103 9.39 -22.65 46.81
N THR A 104 9.94 -21.98 45.80
CA THR A 104 10.54 -20.65 45.95
C THR A 104 9.72 -19.50 45.38
N GLY A 105 8.53 -19.71 44.85
CA GLY A 105 7.70 -18.61 44.30
C GLY A 105 8.38 -17.78 43.19
N GLY A 106 9.41 -18.34 42.56
CA GLY A 106 10.09 -17.70 41.45
C GLY A 106 9.11 -17.46 40.29
N ALA A 107 9.15 -16.27 39.69
CA ALA A 107 8.31 -15.90 38.59
C ALA A 107 8.46 -16.92 37.45
N MET A 108 7.51 -17.86 37.36
CA MET A 108 7.44 -18.79 36.23
C MET A 108 7.20 -17.98 34.98
N GLN A 109 8.13 -18.06 34.04
CA GLN A 109 7.96 -17.41 32.75
C GLN A 109 6.86 -18.13 31.98
N LEU A 110 5.70 -17.50 31.86
CA LEU A 110 4.58 -18.01 31.09
C LEU A 110 5.02 -18.22 29.64
N MET A 111 4.80 -19.43 29.13
CA MET A 111 5.07 -19.77 27.74
C MET A 111 3.76 -19.89 26.97
N LEU A 112 3.73 -19.34 25.76
CA LEU A 112 2.60 -19.53 24.86
C LEU A 112 2.38 -21.02 24.58
N PRO A 113 1.11 -21.48 24.55
CA PRO A 113 0.80 -22.83 24.09
C PRO A 113 1.44 -23.09 22.72
N THR A 114 2.00 -24.29 22.56
CA THR A 114 2.69 -24.69 21.32
C THR A 114 1.81 -24.58 20.10
N ASP A 115 0.51 -24.78 20.26
CA ASP A 115 -0.49 -24.70 19.21
C ASP A 115 -0.66 -23.26 18.67
N ILE A 116 -0.69 -22.27 19.56
CA ILE A 116 -0.74 -20.83 19.19
C ILE A 116 0.52 -20.45 18.42
N VAL A 117 1.68 -20.90 18.86
CA VAL A 117 2.95 -20.61 18.17
C VAL A 117 2.99 -21.26 16.79
N LYS A 118 2.49 -22.50 16.65
CA LYS A 118 2.40 -23.17 15.34
C LYS A 118 1.48 -22.43 14.39
N ILE A 119 0.27 -22.06 14.80
CA ILE A 119 -0.69 -21.31 13.99
C ILE A 119 -0.10 -19.94 13.59
N SER A 120 0.45 -19.21 14.54
CA SER A 120 1.05 -17.90 14.30
C SER A 120 2.19 -17.99 13.28
N ARG A 121 3.04 -19.01 13.40
CA ARG A 121 4.15 -19.21 12.49
C ARG A 121 3.68 -19.54 11.07
N ILE A 122 2.67 -20.41 10.91
CA ILE A 122 2.17 -20.79 9.60
C ILE A 122 1.38 -19.65 8.97
N ALA A 123 0.43 -19.06 9.69
CA ALA A 123 -0.44 -18.03 9.17
C ALA A 123 0.29 -16.72 8.86
N TYR A 124 1.26 -16.34 9.72
CA TYR A 124 1.89 -15.04 9.62
C TYR A 124 3.15 -15.04 8.75
N THR A 125 4.09 -15.98 8.95
CA THR A 125 5.38 -15.93 8.23
C THR A 125 5.27 -16.29 6.75
N ASN A 126 4.26 -17.06 6.36
CA ASN A 126 4.04 -17.50 4.99
C ASN A 126 3.02 -16.64 4.23
N SER A 127 2.51 -15.57 4.83
CA SER A 127 1.53 -14.68 4.19
C SER A 127 2.18 -13.88 3.07
N VAL A 128 1.57 -13.92 1.89
CA VAL A 128 1.94 -13.13 0.71
C VAL A 128 1.66 -11.64 0.92
N ALA A 129 0.66 -11.31 1.74
CA ALA A 129 0.32 -9.92 2.05
C ALA A 129 1.49 -9.12 2.63
N GLN A 130 2.44 -9.76 3.34
CA GLN A 130 3.63 -9.10 3.88
C GLN A 130 4.62 -8.63 2.80
N ASP A 131 4.68 -9.35 1.70
CA ASP A 131 5.58 -9.00 0.59
C ASP A 131 4.99 -7.87 -0.26
N ILE A 132 3.66 -7.89 -0.48
CA ILE A 132 2.95 -6.97 -1.37
C ILE A 132 2.56 -5.68 -0.65
N PHE A 133 2.02 -5.77 0.57
CA PHE A 133 1.41 -4.66 1.30
C PHE A 133 2.23 -4.19 2.51
N ASP A 134 1.77 -3.11 3.15
CA ASP A 134 2.32 -2.66 4.42
C ASP A 134 1.65 -3.41 5.57
N VAL A 135 2.36 -4.38 6.17
CA VAL A 135 1.87 -5.13 7.34
C VAL A 135 2.60 -4.66 8.59
N TRP A 136 1.85 -4.37 9.64
CA TRP A 136 2.38 -3.92 10.92
C TRP A 136 1.66 -4.59 12.11
N GLY A 137 2.40 -4.78 13.22
CA GLY A 137 1.83 -5.36 14.43
C GLY A 137 1.11 -4.30 15.27
N MET A 138 -0.15 -4.55 15.62
CA MET A 138 -0.92 -3.69 16.52
C MET A 138 -0.52 -3.94 17.98
N SER A 139 -0.54 -2.92 18.81
CA SER A 139 -0.25 -3.01 20.24
C SER A 139 -1.50 -3.31 21.07
N SER A 140 -2.70 -3.05 20.52
CA SER A 140 -4.00 -3.32 21.13
C SER A 140 -5.03 -3.64 20.05
N MET A 141 -6.23 -4.15 20.43
CA MET A 141 -7.32 -4.44 19.48
C MET A 141 -7.79 -3.20 18.70
N LYS A 142 -7.65 -2.02 19.29
CA LYS A 142 -7.83 -0.73 18.63
C LYS A 142 -6.52 0.01 18.74
N ASP A 143 -5.89 0.25 17.61
CA ASP A 143 -4.58 0.89 17.54
C ASP A 143 -4.54 1.90 16.41
N SER A 144 -3.57 2.80 16.46
CA SER A 144 -3.42 3.87 15.50
C SER A 144 -2.03 3.84 14.87
N LEU A 145 -2.00 3.89 13.55
CA LEU A 145 -0.78 4.13 12.78
C LEU A 145 -0.64 5.63 12.55
N TYR A 146 0.47 6.20 12.99
CA TYR A 146 0.78 7.61 12.78
C TYR A 146 1.70 7.79 11.58
N LYS A 147 1.34 8.72 10.69
CA LYS A 147 2.17 9.11 9.55
C LYS A 147 2.37 10.63 9.56
N LEU A 148 3.58 11.04 9.19
CA LEU A 148 3.87 12.45 8.92
C LEU A 148 3.65 12.71 7.43
N GLU A 149 2.75 13.63 7.12
CA GLU A 149 2.42 14.02 5.74
C GLU A 149 2.62 15.52 5.57
N THR A 150 3.20 15.91 4.45
CA THR A 150 3.31 17.31 4.07
C THR A 150 2.11 17.71 3.24
N THR A 151 1.50 18.85 3.56
CA THR A 151 0.32 19.38 2.86
C THR A 151 0.56 20.85 2.46
N TYR A 152 -0.12 21.28 1.39
CA TYR A 152 -0.14 22.68 1.03
C TYR A 152 -0.91 23.50 2.07
N GLY A 153 -0.33 24.58 2.55
CA GLY A 153 -0.94 25.47 3.55
C GLY A 153 -1.90 26.49 2.96
N SER A 154 -1.71 26.85 1.69
CA SER A 154 -2.55 27.80 0.96
C SER A 154 -2.99 27.24 -0.38
N THR A 155 -4.15 27.68 -0.87
CA THR A 155 -4.58 27.40 -2.25
C THR A 155 -3.92 28.42 -3.17
N ALA A 156 -3.00 27.96 -4.02
CA ALA A 156 -2.31 28.79 -4.99
C ALA A 156 -1.72 27.93 -6.10
N ARG A 157 -1.61 28.48 -7.28
CA ARG A 157 -0.85 27.93 -8.43
C ARG A 157 -1.19 26.47 -8.75
N GLY A 158 -2.49 26.15 -8.78
CA GLY A 158 -2.98 24.79 -9.07
C GLY A 158 -3.00 23.84 -7.86
N ALA A 159 -2.34 24.19 -6.75
CA ALA A 159 -2.41 23.41 -5.51
C ALA A 159 -3.58 23.86 -4.64
N THR A 160 -4.30 22.91 -4.03
CA THR A 160 -5.38 23.18 -3.10
C THR A 160 -4.88 23.06 -1.67
N ALA A 161 -5.23 24.02 -0.80
CA ALA A 161 -4.88 23.98 0.61
C ALA A 161 -5.34 22.66 1.28
N ASN A 162 -4.50 22.11 2.14
CA ASN A 162 -4.70 20.86 2.87
C ASN A 162 -4.69 19.58 1.99
N THR A 163 -4.32 19.65 0.71
CA THR A 163 -4.00 18.45 -0.06
C THR A 163 -2.57 18.01 0.23
N VAL A 164 -2.31 16.73 0.14
CA VAL A 164 -0.98 16.18 0.37
C VAL A 164 -0.07 16.59 -0.79
N THR A 165 1.15 17.04 -0.50
CA THR A 165 2.05 17.61 -1.51
C THR A 165 2.41 16.64 -2.63
N TYR A 166 2.53 15.34 -2.33
CA TYR A 166 2.85 14.31 -3.32
C TYR A 166 1.65 13.84 -4.13
N GLU A 167 0.39 14.11 -3.71
CA GLU A 167 -0.82 13.80 -4.48
C GLU A 167 -1.13 14.85 -5.54
N ASN A 168 -0.41 15.96 -5.57
CA ASN A 168 -0.64 17.06 -6.50
C ASN A 168 0.69 17.48 -7.16
N TYR A 169 1.38 16.52 -7.75
CA TYR A 169 2.68 16.75 -8.39
C TYR A 169 2.58 17.59 -9.69
N GLY A 170 1.37 17.92 -10.13
CA GLY A 170 1.15 18.68 -11.36
C GLY A 170 1.81 20.07 -11.31
N GLU A 171 2.36 20.50 -12.39
CA GLU A 171 2.78 21.85 -12.78
C GLU A 171 3.99 22.49 -12.07
N GLY A 172 4.47 22.01 -10.92
CA GLY A 172 5.71 22.51 -10.25
C GLY A 172 5.78 24.01 -9.93
N ARG A 173 4.65 24.72 -10.02
CA ARG A 173 4.58 26.19 -9.88
C ARG A 173 4.40 26.68 -8.44
N TYR A 174 4.03 25.81 -7.51
CA TYR A 174 3.67 26.22 -6.15
C TYR A 174 4.77 27.01 -5.42
N PRO A 175 6.08 26.65 -5.50
CA PRO A 175 7.15 27.43 -4.91
C PRO A 175 7.67 28.56 -5.80
N SER A 176 6.96 28.94 -6.85
CA SER A 176 7.37 29.92 -7.85
C SER A 176 6.50 31.16 -7.79
N THR A 177 6.92 32.23 -8.46
CA THR A 177 6.12 33.44 -8.70
C THR A 177 5.34 33.35 -10.02
N LEU A 178 5.34 32.19 -10.68
CA LEU A 178 4.60 31.97 -11.93
C LEU A 178 3.13 31.69 -11.61
N GLU A 179 2.25 32.54 -12.15
CA GLU A 179 0.80 32.34 -12.11
C GLU A 179 0.26 32.03 -13.50
N LYS A 180 -0.92 31.42 -13.56
CA LYS A 180 -1.61 31.10 -14.79
C LYS A 180 -3.08 31.45 -14.65
N GLU A 181 -3.56 32.34 -15.47
CA GLU A 181 -4.93 32.85 -15.41
C GLU A 181 -5.61 32.74 -16.76
N SER A 182 -6.90 32.41 -16.74
CA SER A 182 -7.73 32.34 -17.94
C SER A 182 -8.12 33.73 -18.40
N THR A 183 -8.14 33.92 -19.70
CA THR A 183 -8.63 35.15 -20.34
C THR A 183 -10.07 34.97 -20.79
N THR A 184 -10.76 36.04 -21.12
CA THR A 184 -12.11 36.04 -21.67
C THR A 184 -12.12 36.55 -23.11
N SER A 185 -12.89 35.90 -23.99
CA SER A 185 -13.06 36.37 -25.36
C SER A 185 -13.92 37.64 -25.38
N ALA A 186 -13.41 38.69 -26.04
CA ALA A 186 -14.15 39.92 -26.24
C ALA A 186 -15.03 39.87 -27.51
N ASP A 187 -14.67 38.98 -28.45
CA ASP A 187 -15.39 38.74 -29.69
C ASP A 187 -15.21 37.28 -30.11
N ALA A 188 -16.08 36.71 -30.83
CA ALA A 188 -16.17 35.31 -31.27
C ALA A 188 -14.84 34.50 -31.41
N GLY A 189 -13.88 34.68 -30.51
CA GLY A 189 -12.60 33.96 -30.44
C GLY A 189 -11.41 34.60 -31.13
N ILE A 190 -11.49 35.88 -31.50
CA ILE A 190 -10.37 36.61 -32.12
C ILE A 190 -9.60 37.41 -31.07
N THR A 191 -10.30 38.19 -30.25
CA THR A 191 -9.69 39.05 -29.23
C THR A 191 -9.97 38.53 -27.82
N TRP A 192 -8.93 38.36 -27.03
CA TRP A 192 -8.99 37.89 -25.65
C TRP A 192 -8.37 38.90 -24.72
N THR A 193 -9.04 39.19 -23.63
CA THR A 193 -8.61 40.19 -22.66
C THR A 193 -8.63 39.66 -21.25
N ALA A 194 -7.70 40.12 -20.42
CA ALA A 194 -7.69 39.89 -18.98
C ALA A 194 -7.00 41.06 -18.26
N THR A 195 -7.33 41.21 -16.99
CA THR A 195 -6.49 41.97 -16.05
C THR A 195 -5.97 40.94 -15.06
N LEU A 196 -4.65 40.69 -15.11
CA LEU A 196 -4.00 39.71 -14.30
C LEU A 196 -4.03 40.12 -12.81
N GLN A 197 -4.24 39.16 -11.94
CA GLN A 197 -4.50 39.39 -10.51
C GLN A 197 -3.31 40.00 -9.79
N TYR A 198 -2.09 39.62 -10.19
CA TYR A 198 -0.86 40.05 -9.52
C TYR A 198 -0.03 40.91 -10.47
N ALA A 199 0.14 42.17 -10.11
CA ALA A 199 0.95 43.15 -10.80
C ALA A 199 1.78 43.93 -9.75
N PRO A 200 3.02 44.36 -10.06
CA PRO A 200 3.67 44.41 -11.36
C PRO A 200 4.17 43.03 -11.86
N ILE A 201 4.24 42.91 -13.18
CA ILE A 201 4.67 41.71 -13.90
C ILE A 201 6.12 41.85 -14.34
N ILE A 202 6.88 40.78 -14.27
CA ILE A 202 8.28 40.74 -14.70
C ILE A 202 8.35 40.61 -16.24
N PRO A 203 8.99 41.55 -16.96
CA PRO A 203 9.19 41.45 -18.40
C PRO A 203 9.92 40.19 -18.83
N PHE A 204 9.65 39.69 -20.05
CA PHE A 204 10.15 38.44 -20.63
C PHE A 204 9.61 37.16 -20.00
N HIS A 205 8.75 37.24 -18.98
CA HIS A 205 8.23 36.08 -18.26
C HIS A 205 6.73 35.89 -18.47
N VAL A 206 6.22 36.27 -19.64
CA VAL A 206 4.82 36.10 -19.99
C VAL A 206 4.71 35.16 -21.20
N ALA A 207 3.84 34.15 -21.09
CA ALA A 207 3.56 33.21 -22.15
C ALA A 207 2.04 33.01 -22.28
N VAL A 208 1.55 32.87 -23.51
CA VAL A 208 0.15 32.62 -23.80
C VAL A 208 -0.01 31.17 -24.24
N PHE A 209 -1.02 30.52 -23.69
CA PHE A 209 -1.38 29.14 -24.00
C PHE A 209 -2.80 29.08 -24.61
N LEU A 210 -2.97 28.31 -25.64
CA LEU A 210 -4.24 27.96 -26.25
C LEU A 210 -4.46 26.45 -26.09
N ASP A 211 -5.50 26.05 -25.37
CA ASP A 211 -5.82 24.66 -25.07
C ASP A 211 -4.60 23.86 -24.54
N GLY A 212 -3.79 24.50 -23.70
CA GLY A 212 -2.58 23.93 -23.10
C GLY A 212 -1.31 24.00 -23.97
N ALA A 213 -1.39 24.41 -25.25
CA ALA A 213 -0.24 24.60 -26.11
C ALA A 213 0.25 26.07 -26.07
N GLN A 214 1.56 26.28 -25.90
CA GLN A 214 2.13 27.63 -25.92
C GLN A 214 2.09 28.21 -27.35
N VAL A 215 1.43 29.36 -27.50
CA VAL A 215 1.23 30.04 -28.82
C VAL A 215 1.95 31.37 -28.92
N ALA A 216 2.26 32.02 -27.81
CA ALA A 216 2.98 33.30 -27.83
C ALA A 216 3.84 33.50 -26.58
N VAL A 217 4.81 34.41 -26.71
CA VAL A 217 5.71 34.86 -25.64
C VAL A 217 5.87 36.37 -25.63
N ASP A 218 6.23 36.92 -24.52
CA ASP A 218 6.53 38.34 -24.35
C ASP A 218 7.93 38.66 -24.87
N ASN A 219 8.04 39.80 -25.57
CA ASN A 219 9.32 40.31 -26.09
C ASN A 219 10.06 41.26 -25.12
N GLY A 220 9.52 41.50 -23.90
CA GLY A 220 10.06 42.40 -22.89
C GLY A 220 9.76 43.89 -23.13
N ALA A 221 9.07 44.24 -24.22
CA ALA A 221 8.69 45.61 -24.56
C ALA A 221 7.16 45.83 -24.48
N GLY A 222 6.43 44.90 -23.84
CA GLY A 222 4.99 44.99 -23.70
C GLY A 222 4.23 44.45 -24.92
N VAL A 223 4.87 43.70 -25.80
CA VAL A 223 4.26 43.11 -27.00
C VAL A 223 4.42 41.59 -26.92
N LEU A 224 3.32 40.88 -27.13
CA LEU A 224 3.29 39.41 -27.23
C LEU A 224 3.55 38.99 -28.70
N VAL A 225 4.47 38.07 -28.88
CA VAL A 225 4.92 37.59 -30.20
C VAL A 225 4.61 36.09 -30.33
N GLY A 226 3.94 35.70 -31.40
CA GLY A 226 3.60 34.32 -31.72
C GLY A 226 3.17 34.15 -33.16
N THR A 227 3.17 32.91 -33.66
CA THR A 227 2.84 32.60 -35.06
C THR A 227 1.36 32.79 -35.40
N ASP A 228 0.50 32.58 -34.41
CA ASP A 228 -0.96 32.61 -34.59
C ASP A 228 -1.59 33.96 -34.21
N LEU A 229 -0.76 34.90 -33.78
CA LEU A 229 -1.20 36.26 -33.44
C LEU A 229 -1.35 37.15 -34.65
N SER A 230 -2.22 38.15 -34.55
CA SER A 230 -2.42 39.15 -35.59
C SER A 230 -1.16 40.02 -35.77
N THR A 231 -0.75 40.18 -37.03
CA THR A 231 0.35 41.09 -37.40
C THR A 231 -0.13 42.53 -37.60
N VAL A 232 -1.44 42.73 -37.72
CA VAL A 232 -2.06 44.04 -37.95
C VAL A 232 -2.38 44.75 -36.63
N THR A 233 -2.96 44.01 -35.70
CA THR A 233 -3.25 44.54 -34.35
C THR A 233 -2.35 43.83 -33.36
N PRO A 234 -1.38 44.53 -32.74
CA PRO A 234 -0.42 43.88 -31.84
C PRO A 234 -1.13 43.41 -30.58
N SER A 235 -0.78 42.20 -30.15
CA SER A 235 -1.12 41.71 -28.80
C SER A 235 -0.22 42.39 -27.78
N THR A 236 -0.80 42.88 -26.68
CA THR A 236 -0.06 43.78 -25.75
C THR A 236 -0.26 43.33 -24.30
N ILE A 237 0.74 43.65 -23.49
CA ILE A 237 0.67 43.50 -22.04
C ILE A 237 1.19 44.77 -21.35
N ASN A 238 0.51 45.21 -20.29
CA ASN A 238 0.97 46.28 -19.43
C ASN A 238 1.51 45.69 -18.14
N TYR A 239 2.80 45.75 -17.94
CA TYR A 239 3.47 45.14 -16.78
C TYR A 239 3.07 45.75 -15.44
N THR A 240 2.74 47.07 -15.42
CA THR A 240 2.39 47.76 -14.17
C THR A 240 0.96 47.47 -13.72
N THR A 241 0.03 47.35 -14.68
CA THR A 241 -1.39 47.18 -14.37
C THR A 241 -1.89 45.74 -14.53
N GLY A 242 -1.10 44.87 -15.15
CA GLY A 242 -1.52 43.49 -15.47
C GLY A 242 -2.53 43.37 -16.61
N ALA A 243 -2.85 44.47 -17.33
CA ALA A 243 -3.80 44.43 -18.45
C ALA A 243 -3.18 43.75 -19.66
N VAL A 244 -3.85 42.71 -20.18
CA VAL A 244 -3.44 41.91 -21.33
C VAL A 244 -4.52 41.96 -22.41
N SER A 245 -4.07 42.12 -23.65
CA SER A 245 -4.92 41.99 -24.84
C SER A 245 -4.21 41.09 -25.87
N ILE A 246 -4.82 39.98 -26.21
CA ILE A 246 -4.32 38.96 -27.13
C ILE A 246 -5.22 38.98 -28.36
N VAL A 247 -4.64 39.21 -29.52
CA VAL A 247 -5.37 39.25 -30.80
C VAL A 247 -4.82 38.19 -31.75
N PHE A 248 -5.64 37.19 -32.05
CA PHE A 248 -5.29 36.15 -33.01
C PHE A 248 -5.51 36.63 -34.45
N ALA A 249 -4.79 36.05 -35.41
CA ALA A 249 -4.93 36.36 -36.84
C ALA A 249 -6.30 35.91 -37.41
N SER A 250 -6.90 34.90 -36.82
CA SER A 250 -8.24 34.37 -37.11
C SER A 250 -8.87 33.84 -35.83
N ALA A 251 -10.19 33.63 -35.85
CA ALA A 251 -10.86 33.00 -34.71
C ALA A 251 -10.24 31.65 -34.40
N VAL A 252 -9.92 31.44 -33.11
CA VAL A 252 -9.31 30.18 -32.64
C VAL A 252 -10.30 29.02 -32.76
N SER A 253 -9.80 27.80 -32.93
CA SER A 253 -10.64 26.59 -32.92
C SER A 253 -11.42 26.51 -31.60
N GLY A 254 -12.74 26.29 -31.69
CA GLY A 254 -13.63 26.38 -30.50
C GLY A 254 -14.25 27.78 -30.27
N GLY A 255 -13.82 28.81 -31.03
CA GLY A 255 -14.35 30.18 -30.94
C GLY A 255 -14.23 30.72 -29.49
N ALA A 256 -15.28 31.37 -29.00
CA ALA A 256 -15.29 31.91 -27.65
C ALA A 256 -15.24 30.84 -26.50
N SER A 257 -15.36 29.56 -26.83
CA SER A 257 -15.29 28.45 -25.87
C SER A 257 -13.90 27.83 -25.75
N ALA A 258 -12.92 28.29 -26.53
CA ALA A 258 -11.53 27.86 -26.40
C ALA A 258 -10.94 28.30 -25.05
N THR A 259 -9.96 27.57 -24.54
CA THR A 259 -9.28 27.93 -23.29
C THR A 259 -8.00 28.69 -23.62
N VAL A 260 -8.03 30.03 -23.44
CA VAL A 260 -6.85 30.88 -23.60
C VAL A 260 -6.38 31.34 -22.21
N GLU A 261 -5.16 30.97 -21.86
CA GLU A 261 -4.55 31.23 -20.56
C GLU A 261 -3.26 32.03 -20.71
N VAL A 262 -3.00 32.90 -19.76
CA VAL A 262 -1.75 33.66 -19.67
C VAL A 262 -0.98 33.18 -18.46
N GLN A 263 0.23 32.68 -18.69
CA GLN A 263 1.19 32.38 -17.63
C GLN A 263 2.16 33.56 -17.52
N TYR A 264 2.38 34.05 -16.31
CA TYR A 264 3.21 35.21 -16.07
C TYR A 264 3.95 35.10 -14.73
N ALA A 265 5.08 35.79 -14.62
CA ALA A 265 5.77 35.97 -13.34
C ALA A 265 5.50 37.40 -12.82
N TYR A 266 5.14 37.51 -11.56
CA TYR A 266 4.95 38.79 -10.91
C TYR A 266 6.15 39.15 -10.00
N ASP A 267 6.35 40.46 -9.79
CA ASP A 267 7.42 40.96 -8.93
C ASP A 267 7.04 40.73 -7.46
N PHE A 268 7.68 39.75 -6.84
CA PHE A 268 7.47 39.37 -5.45
C PHE A 268 8.15 40.34 -4.45
N GLU A 269 9.01 41.27 -4.91
CA GLU A 269 9.62 42.27 -4.04
C GLU A 269 8.60 43.34 -3.61
N ASP A 270 7.45 43.42 -4.29
CA ASP A 270 6.34 44.28 -3.85
C ASP A 270 5.74 43.73 -2.54
N PRO A 271 5.79 44.52 -1.43
CA PRO A 271 5.33 44.06 -0.12
C PRO A 271 3.85 43.74 -0.06
N THR A 272 3.05 44.20 -1.01
CA THR A 272 1.60 43.89 -1.09
C THR A 272 1.36 42.47 -1.54
N LEU A 273 2.33 41.82 -2.18
CA LEU A 273 2.24 40.46 -2.71
C LEU A 273 2.86 39.38 -1.80
N PHE A 274 3.50 39.74 -0.68
CA PHE A 274 4.04 38.80 0.30
C PHE A 274 3.02 37.75 0.81
N PRO A 275 1.74 38.09 1.03
CA PRO A 275 0.74 37.11 1.46
C PRO A 275 0.51 35.95 0.48
N GLN A 276 0.99 36.09 -0.76
CA GLN A 276 0.85 35.06 -1.81
C GLN A 276 1.93 33.98 -1.77
N THR A 277 2.83 34.02 -0.78
CA THR A 277 3.84 32.96 -0.61
C THR A 277 3.17 31.62 -0.34
N GLY A 278 3.51 30.62 -1.16
CA GLY A 278 3.08 29.25 -0.92
C GLY A 278 3.67 28.73 0.39
N SER A 279 2.85 28.11 1.20
CA SER A 279 3.28 27.48 2.46
C SER A 279 3.08 25.98 2.44
N VAL A 280 4.03 25.24 3.02
CA VAL A 280 3.94 23.80 3.21
C VAL A 280 3.86 23.52 4.71
N LEU A 281 2.89 22.71 5.09
CA LEU A 281 2.64 22.34 6.48
C LEU A 281 2.97 20.87 6.69
N LEU A 282 3.55 20.53 7.83
CA LEU A 282 3.72 19.17 8.28
C LEU A 282 2.54 18.79 9.17
N ASN A 283 1.79 17.77 8.77
CA ASN A 283 0.66 17.24 9.52
C ASN A 283 0.98 15.85 10.05
N LEU A 284 0.52 15.57 11.26
CA LEU A 284 0.48 14.22 11.80
C LEU A 284 -0.91 13.63 11.51
N VAL A 285 -0.94 12.56 10.72
CA VAL A 285 -2.17 11.87 10.35
C VAL A 285 -2.27 10.57 11.14
N GLU A 286 -3.41 10.36 11.80
CA GLU A 286 -3.72 9.17 12.58
C GLU A 286 -4.68 8.27 11.79
N TYR A 287 -4.23 7.05 11.47
CA TYR A 287 -5.05 6.01 10.87
C TYR A 287 -5.43 4.99 11.93
N GLN A 288 -6.72 4.97 12.32
CA GLN A 288 -7.23 4.07 13.36
C GLN A 288 -7.59 2.71 12.78
N TYR A 289 -7.14 1.63 13.42
CA TYR A 289 -7.41 0.25 13.08
C TYR A 289 -8.19 -0.42 14.20
N SER A 290 -9.10 -1.32 13.84
CA SER A 290 -9.88 -2.11 14.79
C SER A 290 -9.87 -3.57 14.35
N ALA A 291 -9.15 -4.40 15.09
CA ALA A 291 -8.95 -5.79 14.76
C ALA A 291 -10.27 -6.58 14.76
N ILE A 292 -10.51 -7.32 13.70
CA ILE A 292 -11.69 -8.17 13.49
C ILE A 292 -11.25 -9.62 13.66
N LEU A 293 -12.08 -10.44 14.32
CA LEU A 293 -11.84 -11.87 14.53
C LEU A 293 -12.13 -12.64 13.24
N TYR A 294 -11.21 -13.55 12.89
CA TYR A 294 -11.38 -14.60 11.91
C TYR A 294 -11.53 -15.92 12.69
N PRO A 295 -12.75 -16.42 12.91
CA PRO A 295 -12.96 -17.64 13.66
C PRO A 295 -12.88 -18.88 12.76
N LEU A 296 -12.35 -19.95 13.28
CA LEU A 296 -12.36 -21.27 12.67
C LEU A 296 -12.56 -22.33 13.75
N GLU A 297 -13.30 -23.34 13.45
CA GLU A 297 -13.53 -24.47 14.31
C GLU A 297 -12.95 -25.74 13.70
N VAL A 298 -12.27 -26.54 14.48
CA VAL A 298 -11.72 -27.83 14.08
C VAL A 298 -12.32 -28.93 14.92
N GLU A 299 -12.73 -30.01 14.28
CA GLU A 299 -13.32 -31.17 14.92
C GLU A 299 -12.57 -32.45 14.52
N TRP A 300 -12.43 -33.37 15.45
CA TRP A 300 -11.88 -34.71 15.20
C TRP A 300 -12.52 -35.75 16.10
N THR A 301 -12.50 -36.99 15.65
CA THR A 301 -12.98 -38.12 16.45
C THR A 301 -11.82 -38.73 17.22
N ARG A 302 -12.08 -39.21 18.42
CA ARG A 302 -11.08 -39.94 19.23
C ARG A 302 -10.57 -41.17 18.51
N PHE A 303 -11.47 -41.86 17.76
CA PHE A 303 -11.09 -43.01 16.96
C PHE A 303 -10.06 -42.63 15.87
N SER A 304 -10.25 -41.50 15.18
CA SER A 304 -9.27 -41.00 14.20
C SER A 304 -7.94 -40.67 14.84
N GLU A 305 -7.95 -40.08 16.01
CA GLU A 305 -6.74 -39.73 16.75
C GLU A 305 -5.95 -40.97 17.17
N ASP A 306 -6.65 -41.97 17.74
CA ASP A 306 -6.03 -43.23 18.15
C ASP A 306 -5.51 -44.04 16.95
N LEU A 307 -6.23 -44.03 15.83
CA LEU A 307 -5.82 -44.72 14.59
C LEU A 307 -4.58 -44.07 13.97
N MET A 308 -4.56 -42.72 13.89
CA MET A 308 -3.43 -41.98 13.33
C MET A 308 -2.19 -42.10 14.23
N ASN A 309 -2.39 -42.05 15.53
CA ASN A 309 -1.30 -42.17 16.50
C ASN A 309 -0.71 -43.60 16.49
N SER A 310 -1.57 -44.63 16.46
CA SER A 310 -1.11 -46.03 16.50
C SER A 310 -0.49 -46.52 15.20
N LYS A 311 -0.99 -46.08 14.02
CA LYS A 311 -0.51 -46.55 12.72
C LYS A 311 0.55 -45.64 12.09
N LEU A 312 0.49 -44.34 12.31
CA LEU A 312 1.32 -43.36 11.64
C LEU A 312 2.22 -42.57 12.60
N GLY A 313 2.01 -42.69 13.91
CA GLY A 313 2.73 -41.87 14.91
C GLY A 313 2.42 -40.38 14.81
N LEU A 314 1.27 -40.01 14.18
CA LEU A 314 0.88 -38.62 13.94
C LEU A 314 -0.29 -38.25 14.84
N SER A 315 -0.28 -37.01 15.37
CA SER A 315 -1.42 -36.45 16.11
C SER A 315 -2.42 -35.83 15.13
N ALA A 316 -3.67 -36.30 15.16
CA ALA A 316 -4.76 -35.73 14.36
C ALA A 316 -4.96 -34.24 14.69
N LYS A 317 -4.88 -33.89 15.96
CA LYS A 317 -4.96 -32.50 16.46
C LYS A 317 -3.88 -31.62 15.80
N ASP A 318 -2.62 -32.06 15.78
CA ASP A 318 -1.52 -31.28 15.23
C ASP A 318 -1.65 -31.04 13.72
N MET A 319 -2.13 -32.04 13.00
CA MET A 319 -2.40 -31.92 11.56
C MET A 319 -3.54 -30.93 11.27
N LEU A 320 -4.62 -30.97 12.05
CA LEU A 320 -5.73 -30.05 11.91
C LEU A 320 -5.35 -28.62 12.27
N ILE A 321 -4.54 -28.43 13.29
CA ILE A 321 -3.99 -27.11 13.65
C ILE A 321 -3.13 -26.54 12.52
N ALA A 322 -2.31 -27.37 11.88
CA ALA A 322 -1.50 -26.93 10.74
C ALA A 322 -2.40 -26.53 9.55
N GLY A 323 -3.42 -27.35 9.25
CA GLY A 323 -4.42 -27.04 8.23
C GLY A 323 -5.20 -25.76 8.52
N ALA A 324 -5.58 -25.54 9.78
CA ALA A 324 -6.22 -24.30 10.23
C ALA A 324 -5.32 -23.07 10.01
N GLY A 325 -4.03 -23.20 10.27
CA GLY A 325 -3.07 -22.12 9.99
C GLY A 325 -3.01 -21.74 8.51
N ASP A 326 -3.08 -22.75 7.62
CA ASP A 326 -3.13 -22.51 6.17
C ASP A 326 -4.46 -21.86 5.73
N GLU A 327 -5.60 -22.24 6.32
CA GLU A 327 -6.89 -21.60 6.05
C GLU A 327 -6.91 -20.12 6.53
N PHE A 328 -6.37 -19.84 7.70
CA PHE A 328 -6.22 -18.45 8.15
C PHE A 328 -5.34 -17.63 7.21
N ARG A 329 -4.23 -18.20 6.73
CA ARG A 329 -3.36 -17.54 5.76
C ARG A 329 -4.12 -17.21 4.47
N LYS A 330 -4.85 -18.18 3.91
CA LYS A 330 -5.67 -17.97 2.70
C LYS A 330 -6.68 -16.84 2.90
N ALA A 331 -7.49 -16.92 3.95
CA ALA A 331 -8.53 -15.92 4.24
C ALA A 331 -7.94 -14.52 4.44
N PHE A 332 -6.78 -14.43 5.08
CA PHE A 332 -6.07 -13.19 5.31
C PHE A 332 -5.53 -12.61 4.00
N ASP A 333 -4.81 -13.41 3.21
CA ASP A 333 -4.23 -12.98 1.92
C ASP A 333 -5.33 -12.58 0.93
N GLU A 334 -6.42 -13.36 0.83
CA GLU A 334 -7.56 -13.06 -0.04
C GLU A 334 -8.22 -11.74 0.33
N ARG A 335 -8.41 -11.48 1.63
CA ARG A 335 -9.00 -10.23 2.08
C ARG A 335 -8.09 -9.03 1.77
N CYS A 336 -6.80 -9.15 2.00
CA CYS A 336 -5.83 -8.09 1.69
C CYS A 336 -5.81 -7.77 0.19
N ILE A 337 -5.79 -8.80 -0.66
CA ILE A 337 -5.81 -8.63 -2.11
C ILE A 337 -7.16 -8.06 -2.59
N THR A 338 -8.29 -8.50 -2.02
CA THR A 338 -9.60 -7.91 -2.33
C THR A 338 -9.63 -6.41 -2.01
N LYS A 339 -9.00 -5.98 -0.91
CA LYS A 339 -8.83 -4.55 -0.61
C LYS A 339 -7.93 -3.83 -1.61
N GLY A 340 -6.84 -4.47 -2.05
CA GLY A 340 -5.99 -3.97 -3.13
C GLY A 340 -6.75 -3.80 -4.45
N ILE A 341 -7.56 -4.78 -4.83
CA ILE A 341 -8.45 -4.72 -5.99
C ILE A 341 -9.47 -3.57 -5.86
N GLN A 342 -10.00 -3.33 -4.66
CA GLN A 342 -10.87 -2.17 -4.42
C GLN A 342 -10.12 -0.84 -4.60
N ALA A 343 -8.86 -0.77 -4.19
CA ALA A 343 -8.02 0.39 -4.38
C ALA A 343 -7.72 0.64 -5.87
N SER A 344 -7.49 -0.40 -6.67
CA SER A 344 -7.17 -0.27 -8.10
C SER A 344 -8.30 0.31 -8.96
N LYS A 345 -9.54 0.33 -8.46
CA LYS A 345 -10.68 0.97 -9.16
C LYS A 345 -10.56 2.49 -9.29
N TRP A 346 -9.57 3.09 -8.67
CA TRP A 346 -9.33 4.52 -8.76
C TRP A 346 -8.73 4.94 -10.09
N HIS A 347 -7.90 4.09 -10.69
CA HIS A 347 -7.38 4.27 -12.03
C HIS A 347 -8.24 3.52 -13.05
N ALA A 348 -8.28 4.05 -14.28
CA ALA A 348 -8.79 3.29 -15.41
C ALA A 348 -7.87 2.07 -15.64
N PRO A 349 -8.44 0.88 -15.89
CA PRO A 349 -7.61 -0.28 -16.19
C PRO A 349 -6.86 -0.07 -17.51
N VAL A 350 -5.65 -0.59 -17.60
CA VAL A 350 -4.91 -0.68 -18.85
C VAL A 350 -5.34 -1.95 -19.56
N ASP A 351 -5.80 -1.84 -20.78
CA ASP A 351 -6.21 -2.98 -21.60
C ASP A 351 -5.06 -3.43 -22.50
N PHE A 352 -4.83 -4.73 -22.55
CA PHE A 352 -3.85 -5.37 -23.41
C PHE A 352 -4.52 -6.52 -24.16
N ASP A 353 -4.52 -6.42 -25.49
CA ASP A 353 -5.02 -7.48 -26.36
C ASP A 353 -3.94 -8.54 -26.53
N THR A 354 -4.24 -9.80 -26.21
CA THR A 354 -3.30 -10.92 -26.35
C THR A 354 -3.33 -11.57 -27.73
N ASP A 355 -4.25 -11.16 -28.61
CA ASP A 355 -4.32 -11.65 -29.98
C ASP A 355 -3.23 -10.98 -30.84
N PHE A 356 -2.19 -11.74 -31.14
CA PHE A 356 -1.06 -11.26 -31.94
C PHE A 356 -1.44 -10.93 -33.40
N ALA A 357 -2.48 -11.58 -33.94
CA ALA A 357 -2.93 -11.30 -35.31
C ALA A 357 -3.59 -9.93 -35.41
N THR A 358 -4.40 -9.55 -34.43
CA THR A 358 -5.00 -8.22 -34.33
C THR A 358 -3.95 -7.14 -34.11
N ALA A 359 -2.91 -7.45 -33.31
CA ALA A 359 -1.82 -6.53 -33.01
C ALA A 359 -0.77 -6.39 -34.14
N GLY A 360 -0.90 -7.17 -35.25
CA GLY A 360 0.05 -7.15 -36.35
C GLY A 360 1.44 -7.71 -36.04
N ALA A 361 1.54 -8.54 -35.00
CA ALA A 361 2.79 -9.19 -34.61
C ALA A 361 3.02 -10.49 -35.39
N ASP A 362 4.29 -10.82 -35.67
CA ASP A 362 4.67 -12.02 -36.43
C ASP A 362 4.36 -13.34 -35.72
N SER A 363 4.29 -13.32 -34.39
CA SER A 363 3.98 -14.50 -33.58
C SER A 363 3.47 -14.14 -32.19
N SER A 364 2.75 -15.07 -31.58
CA SER A 364 2.30 -14.95 -30.18
C SER A 364 3.43 -14.71 -29.20
N TYR A 365 4.62 -15.30 -29.45
CA TYR A 365 5.81 -15.10 -28.63
C TYR A 365 6.37 -13.66 -28.77
N ALA A 366 6.49 -13.16 -29.98
CA ALA A 366 6.94 -11.78 -30.22
C ALA A 366 5.98 -10.77 -29.58
N HIS A 367 4.67 -11.00 -29.71
CA HIS A 367 3.66 -10.14 -29.10
C HIS A 367 3.70 -10.20 -27.56
N ALA A 368 3.96 -11.35 -26.95
CA ALA A 368 4.08 -11.47 -25.50
C ALA A 368 5.19 -10.57 -24.91
N GLN A 369 6.23 -10.22 -25.69
CA GLN A 369 7.28 -9.29 -25.24
C GLN A 369 6.75 -7.88 -25.00
N SER A 370 5.68 -7.47 -25.68
CA SER A 370 5.08 -6.14 -25.53
C SER A 370 4.24 -5.97 -24.26
N VAL A 371 3.93 -7.05 -23.53
CA VAL A 371 3.20 -6.97 -22.26
C VAL A 371 3.93 -6.11 -21.21
N THR A 372 5.26 -6.06 -21.30
CA THR A 372 6.06 -5.18 -20.41
C THR A 372 5.72 -3.71 -20.62
N THR A 373 5.41 -3.30 -21.85
CA THR A 373 4.96 -1.93 -22.13
C THR A 373 3.62 -1.62 -21.49
N ALA A 374 2.68 -2.58 -21.54
CA ALA A 374 1.38 -2.41 -20.86
C ALA A 374 1.54 -2.34 -19.33
N ILE A 375 2.46 -3.13 -18.76
CA ILE A 375 2.81 -3.06 -17.33
C ILE A 375 3.42 -1.68 -17.00
N MET A 376 4.35 -1.18 -17.82
CA MET A 376 4.93 0.15 -17.61
C MET A 376 3.88 1.27 -17.74
N ASN A 377 2.93 1.14 -18.67
CA ASN A 377 1.83 2.10 -18.78
C ASN A 377 0.95 2.10 -17.53
N ALA A 378 0.71 0.92 -16.93
CA ALA A 378 -0.02 0.83 -15.68
C ALA A 378 0.74 1.46 -14.50
N GLU A 379 2.06 1.34 -14.45
CA GLU A 379 2.91 2.03 -13.47
C GLU A 379 2.97 3.55 -13.71
N ASN A 380 2.94 3.98 -14.98
CA ASN A 380 2.94 5.40 -15.32
C ASN A 380 1.68 6.12 -14.81
N LEU A 381 0.53 5.44 -14.72
CA LEU A 381 -0.67 6.01 -14.09
C LEU A 381 -0.40 6.39 -12.62
N THR A 382 0.41 5.62 -11.91
CA THR A 382 0.86 5.96 -10.55
C THR A 382 1.81 7.15 -10.58
N TYR A 383 2.74 7.18 -11.54
CA TYR A 383 3.67 8.29 -11.70
C TYR A 383 2.95 9.60 -12.03
N ASP A 384 1.99 9.58 -12.95
CA ASP A 384 1.20 10.75 -13.33
C ASP A 384 0.38 11.31 -12.16
N ALA A 385 -0.09 10.41 -11.26
CA ALA A 385 -0.87 10.81 -10.10
C ALA A 385 -0.02 11.32 -8.93
N LEU A 386 1.16 10.74 -8.71
CA LEU A 386 1.98 10.98 -7.52
C LEU A 386 3.33 11.66 -7.80
N GLY A 387 3.75 11.74 -9.08
CA GLY A 387 5.09 12.19 -9.48
C GLY A 387 6.21 11.27 -9.03
N ARG A 388 5.89 10.06 -8.55
CA ARG A 388 6.86 9.04 -8.12
C ARG A 388 6.39 7.65 -8.46
N LEU A 389 7.33 6.75 -8.71
CA LEU A 389 7.09 5.32 -8.88
C LEU A 389 7.25 4.59 -7.54
N ALA A 390 6.70 3.38 -7.47
CA ALA A 390 6.94 2.49 -6.35
C ALA A 390 8.37 1.91 -6.42
N ASP A 391 9.01 1.70 -5.26
CA ASP A 391 10.32 1.05 -5.17
C ASP A 391 10.24 -0.44 -5.55
N LYS A 392 9.09 -1.06 -5.25
CA LYS A 392 8.79 -2.44 -5.60
C LYS A 392 7.37 -2.54 -6.12
N THR A 393 7.18 -3.23 -7.23
CA THR A 393 5.87 -3.57 -7.77
C THR A 393 5.66 -5.07 -7.72
N ALA A 394 4.51 -5.50 -7.19
CA ALA A 394 4.06 -6.87 -7.21
C ALA A 394 2.88 -7.00 -8.17
N ILE A 395 2.87 -8.06 -8.97
CA ILE A 395 1.80 -8.37 -9.92
C ILE A 395 1.01 -9.56 -9.35
N VAL A 396 -0.27 -9.37 -9.07
CA VAL A 396 -1.17 -10.45 -8.67
C VAL A 396 -2.11 -10.74 -9.83
N ALA A 397 -2.03 -11.95 -10.38
CA ALA A 397 -2.71 -12.30 -11.61
C ALA A 397 -3.46 -13.63 -11.49
N ASP A 398 -4.49 -13.80 -12.31
CA ASP A 398 -5.16 -15.09 -12.46
C ASP A 398 -4.32 -16.08 -13.28
N SER A 399 -4.71 -17.34 -13.29
CA SER A 399 -3.98 -18.42 -13.98
C SER A 399 -3.82 -18.19 -15.49
N GLY A 400 -4.81 -17.55 -16.15
CA GLY A 400 -4.74 -17.24 -17.58
C GLY A 400 -3.71 -16.17 -17.89
N ALA A 401 -3.70 -15.09 -17.11
CA ALA A 401 -2.71 -14.02 -17.23
C ALA A 401 -1.30 -14.51 -16.90
N VAL A 402 -1.15 -15.34 -15.86
CA VAL A 402 0.16 -15.95 -15.51
C VAL A 402 0.67 -16.83 -16.66
N ALA A 403 -0.18 -17.67 -17.25
CA ALA A 403 0.20 -18.50 -18.40
C ALA A 403 0.67 -17.67 -19.59
N TYR A 404 0.08 -16.49 -19.81
CA TYR A 404 0.56 -15.55 -20.83
C TYR A 404 1.92 -14.93 -20.45
N PHE A 405 2.12 -14.53 -19.21
CA PHE A 405 3.38 -13.96 -18.73
C PHE A 405 4.56 -14.94 -18.83
N THR A 406 4.32 -16.25 -18.68
CA THR A 406 5.38 -17.26 -18.85
C THR A 406 5.95 -17.33 -20.28
N LYS A 407 5.27 -16.78 -21.30
CA LYS A 407 5.79 -16.67 -22.67
C LYS A 407 6.82 -15.54 -22.82
N HIS A 408 6.95 -14.66 -21.84
CA HIS A 408 7.87 -13.54 -21.89
C HIS A 408 9.32 -14.00 -21.59
N ASN A 409 10.30 -13.51 -22.38
CA ASN A 409 11.71 -13.94 -22.26
C ASN A 409 12.38 -13.54 -20.94
N LYS A 410 11.88 -12.51 -20.24
CA LYS A 410 12.38 -12.07 -18.94
C LYS A 410 11.54 -12.64 -17.78
N PHE A 411 10.78 -13.69 -18.02
CA PHE A 411 10.07 -14.37 -16.94
C PHE A 411 10.97 -15.43 -16.32
N GLU A 412 11.25 -15.30 -15.03
CA GLU A 412 12.02 -16.23 -14.24
C GLU A 412 11.08 -16.99 -13.30
N ALA A 413 10.88 -18.28 -13.54
CA ALA A 413 10.02 -19.11 -12.71
C ALA A 413 10.69 -19.39 -11.35
N VAL A 414 9.91 -19.25 -10.28
CA VAL A 414 10.33 -19.58 -8.91
C VAL A 414 9.54 -20.78 -8.42
N THR A 415 10.21 -21.75 -7.79
CA THR A 415 9.53 -22.87 -7.17
C THR A 415 8.88 -22.41 -5.86
N PRO A 416 7.53 -22.39 -5.77
CA PRO A 416 6.85 -21.91 -4.58
C PRO A 416 7.03 -22.89 -3.41
N THR A 417 7.20 -22.36 -2.20
CA THR A 417 7.27 -23.15 -0.96
C THR A 417 5.91 -23.76 -0.58
N SER A 418 4.82 -23.10 -0.99
CA SER A 418 3.45 -23.61 -0.86
C SER A 418 2.70 -23.28 -2.15
N ARG A 419 1.90 -24.22 -2.63
CA ARG A 419 1.04 -24.06 -3.83
C ARG A 419 -0.44 -23.95 -3.47
N VAL A 420 -0.75 -23.59 -2.24
CA VAL A 420 -2.12 -23.47 -1.74
C VAL A 420 -2.46 -22.00 -1.55
N GLY A 421 -3.62 -21.58 -2.07
CA GLY A 421 -4.05 -20.19 -2.02
C GLY A 421 -3.31 -19.30 -3.02
N ILE A 422 -2.84 -18.14 -2.55
CA ILE A 422 -2.07 -17.20 -3.35
C ILE A 422 -0.58 -17.44 -3.09
N PHE A 423 0.21 -17.55 -4.15
CA PHE A 423 1.64 -17.86 -4.04
C PHE A 423 2.45 -17.22 -5.16
N LYS A 424 3.74 -16.98 -4.90
CA LYS A 424 4.68 -16.45 -5.88
C LYS A 424 5.02 -17.51 -6.92
N VAL A 425 4.87 -17.17 -8.20
CA VAL A 425 5.15 -18.06 -9.35
C VAL A 425 6.47 -17.72 -10.01
N GLY A 426 6.85 -16.45 -9.99
CA GLY A 426 8.06 -16.02 -10.67
C GLY A 426 8.33 -14.53 -10.52
N VAL A 427 9.25 -14.06 -11.35
CA VAL A 427 9.60 -12.65 -11.49
C VAL A 427 9.52 -12.28 -12.96
N LEU A 428 8.81 -11.21 -13.31
CA LEU A 428 8.69 -10.69 -14.67
C LEU A 428 9.36 -9.32 -14.76
N ALA A 429 10.47 -9.24 -15.44
CA ALA A 429 11.21 -7.98 -15.64
C ALA A 429 11.45 -7.21 -14.32
N GLY A 430 11.86 -7.93 -13.25
CA GLY A 430 12.15 -7.36 -11.93
C GLY A 430 10.94 -7.20 -11.01
N ARG A 431 9.74 -7.59 -11.44
CA ARG A 431 8.49 -7.52 -10.66
C ARG A 431 8.07 -8.90 -10.19
N ASP A 432 7.75 -9.01 -8.92
CA ASP A 432 7.28 -10.27 -8.34
C ASP A 432 5.88 -10.63 -8.85
N VAL A 433 5.71 -11.84 -9.38
CA VAL A 433 4.44 -12.33 -9.93
C VAL A 433 3.84 -13.38 -9.00
N TYR A 434 2.62 -13.11 -8.57
CA TYR A 434 1.82 -13.98 -7.71
C TYR A 434 0.60 -14.48 -8.46
N MET A 435 0.31 -15.77 -8.31
CA MET A 435 -0.90 -16.37 -8.87
C MET A 435 -1.99 -16.39 -7.80
N ALA A 436 -3.17 -15.91 -8.15
CA ALA A 436 -4.35 -15.92 -7.29
C ALA A 436 -5.49 -16.71 -7.96
N PRO A 437 -6.38 -17.33 -7.16
CA PRO A 437 -7.54 -18.04 -7.68
C PRO A 437 -8.48 -17.11 -8.46
N LYS A 438 -9.15 -17.66 -9.48
CA LYS A 438 -10.15 -16.90 -10.27
C LYS A 438 -11.31 -16.39 -9.41
N SER A 439 -11.63 -17.04 -8.29
CA SER A 439 -12.64 -16.60 -7.32
C SER A 439 -12.31 -15.25 -6.69
N VAL A 440 -11.03 -14.93 -6.49
CA VAL A 440 -10.56 -13.67 -5.89
C VAL A 440 -10.47 -12.55 -6.94
N ILE A 441 -9.90 -12.85 -8.10
CA ILE A 441 -9.67 -11.87 -9.17
C ILE A 441 -10.92 -11.64 -10.02
N ASN A 442 -11.75 -12.68 -10.19
CA ASN A 442 -12.99 -12.68 -10.96
C ASN A 442 -12.83 -12.09 -12.39
N PRO A 443 -12.01 -12.71 -13.25
CA PRO A 443 -11.89 -12.30 -14.64
C PRO A 443 -13.17 -12.64 -15.42
N SER A 444 -13.48 -11.88 -16.46
CA SER A 444 -14.54 -12.24 -17.41
C SER A 444 -14.14 -13.46 -18.25
N ALA A 445 -15.11 -14.09 -18.90
CA ALA A 445 -14.84 -15.24 -19.77
C ALA A 445 -13.85 -14.84 -20.89
N ASN A 446 -12.88 -15.70 -21.18
CA ASN A 446 -11.80 -15.48 -22.16
C ASN A 446 -10.93 -14.22 -21.90
N GLN A 447 -10.92 -13.74 -20.67
CA GLN A 447 -10.09 -12.63 -20.23
C GLN A 447 -9.22 -13.05 -19.06
N GLY A 448 -8.02 -12.46 -18.97
CA GLY A 448 -7.18 -12.49 -17.78
C GLY A 448 -7.17 -11.14 -17.10
N LYS A 449 -6.92 -11.15 -15.83
CA LYS A 449 -6.72 -9.92 -15.07
C LYS A 449 -5.46 -10.00 -14.23
N ALA A 450 -4.72 -8.93 -14.24
CA ALA A 450 -3.60 -8.73 -13.34
C ALA A 450 -3.77 -7.40 -12.62
N PHE A 451 -3.35 -7.36 -11.37
CA PHE A 451 -3.33 -6.16 -10.55
C PHE A 451 -1.90 -5.87 -10.14
N LEU A 452 -1.49 -4.64 -10.35
CA LEU A 452 -0.18 -4.15 -9.97
C LEU A 452 -0.32 -3.42 -8.65
N PHE A 453 0.46 -3.82 -7.66
CA PHE A 453 0.51 -3.20 -6.34
C PHE A 453 1.90 -2.67 -6.10
N GLY A 454 2.01 -1.35 -6.01
CA GLY A 454 3.24 -0.66 -5.71
C GLY A 454 3.47 -0.56 -4.19
N LYS A 455 4.72 -0.65 -3.77
CA LYS A 455 5.15 -0.41 -2.39
C LYS A 455 6.37 0.48 -2.41
N SER A 456 6.33 1.57 -1.69
CA SER A 456 7.46 2.47 -1.50
C SER A 456 7.86 2.53 -0.02
N VAL A 457 9.16 2.51 0.24
CA VAL A 457 9.71 2.54 1.59
C VAL A 457 10.56 3.80 1.72
N GLU A 458 9.95 4.90 2.14
CA GLU A 458 10.67 6.12 2.45
C GLU A 458 10.98 6.20 3.95
N SER A 459 12.26 6.17 4.27
CA SER A 459 12.86 6.30 5.62
C SER A 459 12.09 5.66 6.79
N GLN A 460 10.91 6.12 7.11
CA GLN A 460 10.09 5.64 8.23
C GLN A 460 8.62 5.35 7.85
N ASN A 461 8.18 5.81 6.67
CA ASN A 461 6.82 5.59 6.17
C ASN A 461 6.85 4.55 5.04
N VAL A 462 5.98 3.56 5.15
CA VAL A 462 5.72 2.62 4.06
C VAL A 462 4.43 3.01 3.39
N ASP A 463 4.52 3.39 2.12
CA ASP A 463 3.37 3.63 1.29
C ASP A 463 3.06 2.38 0.46
N ALA A 464 1.85 1.88 0.60
CA ALA A 464 1.32 0.76 -0.13
C ALA A 464 -0.19 0.95 -0.33
N PRO A 465 -0.82 0.30 -1.32
CA PRO A 465 -2.26 0.45 -1.54
C PRO A 465 -3.10 0.00 -0.36
N VAL A 466 -2.62 -1.00 0.37
CA VAL A 466 -3.29 -1.52 1.57
C VAL A 466 -2.31 -1.54 2.74
N SER A 467 -2.76 -1.08 3.89
CA SER A 467 -2.06 -1.27 5.16
C SER A 467 -2.85 -2.22 6.04
N VAL A 468 -2.14 -3.16 6.65
CA VAL A 468 -2.71 -4.29 7.38
C VAL A 468 -2.18 -4.29 8.81
N GLY A 469 -3.08 -4.14 9.77
CA GLY A 469 -2.79 -4.28 11.18
C GLY A 469 -3.06 -5.71 11.66
N THR A 470 -2.07 -6.37 12.23
CA THR A 470 -2.21 -7.71 12.82
C THR A 470 -2.14 -7.61 14.33
N TYR A 471 -3.13 -8.15 15.03
CA TYR A 471 -3.16 -8.05 16.50
C TYR A 471 -2.72 -9.33 17.19
N GLY A 472 -2.97 -10.50 16.64
CA GLY A 472 -2.53 -11.76 17.24
C GLY A 472 -3.50 -12.92 16.98
N THR A 473 -3.09 -14.13 17.38
CA THR A 473 -3.99 -15.28 17.46
C THR A 473 -4.82 -15.15 18.74
N GLY A 474 -6.10 -14.88 18.53
CA GLY A 474 -6.92 -14.45 19.65
C GLY A 474 -7.43 -15.54 20.54
N ILE A 475 -7.85 -16.63 19.97
CA ILE A 475 -8.62 -17.63 20.74
C ILE A 475 -8.20 -19.02 20.29
N THR A 476 -7.67 -19.78 21.24
CA THR A 476 -7.68 -21.24 21.17
C THR A 476 -8.53 -21.71 22.33
N THR A 477 -9.68 -22.32 22.07
CA THR A 477 -10.44 -22.97 23.14
C THR A 477 -9.79 -24.31 23.48
N ASN A 478 -9.93 -24.77 24.72
CA ASN A 478 -9.56 -26.14 25.04
C ASN A 478 -10.44 -27.11 24.22
N PRO A 479 -9.89 -28.25 23.80
CA PRO A 479 -10.71 -29.29 23.20
C PRO A 479 -11.86 -29.66 24.14
N VAL A 480 -13.08 -29.58 23.64
CA VAL A 480 -14.29 -29.99 24.34
C VAL A 480 -14.73 -31.31 23.75
N GLU A 481 -14.89 -32.32 24.60
CA GLU A 481 -15.47 -33.59 24.18
C GLU A 481 -16.98 -33.42 23.99
N LEU A 482 -17.42 -33.63 22.75
CA LEU A 482 -18.82 -33.64 22.36
C LEU A 482 -19.41 -35.04 22.57
N LYS A 483 -20.74 -35.16 22.41
CA LYS A 483 -21.40 -36.48 22.34
C LYS A 483 -20.78 -37.28 21.20
N ASN A 484 -20.69 -38.63 21.36
CA ASN A 484 -20.13 -39.56 20.38
C ASN A 484 -18.60 -39.51 20.19
N PHE A 485 -17.85 -39.19 21.24
CA PHE A 485 -16.38 -39.20 21.22
C PHE A 485 -15.73 -38.25 20.20
N ASN A 486 -16.44 -37.20 19.80
CA ASN A 486 -15.88 -36.12 19.01
C ASN A 486 -15.26 -35.05 19.91
N SER A 487 -14.12 -34.55 19.51
CA SER A 487 -13.48 -33.43 20.16
C SER A 487 -13.51 -32.20 19.21
N GLN A 488 -13.77 -31.04 19.77
CA GLN A 488 -13.94 -29.79 19.06
C GLN A 488 -13.06 -28.71 19.68
N MET A 489 -12.43 -27.88 18.85
CA MET A 489 -11.59 -26.78 19.31
C MET A 489 -11.81 -25.55 18.43
N GLY A 490 -12.06 -24.40 19.04
CA GLY A 490 -12.15 -23.11 18.35
C GLY A 490 -10.80 -22.45 18.24
N LEU A 491 -10.54 -21.87 17.09
CA LEU A 491 -9.32 -21.11 16.76
C LEU A 491 -9.70 -19.74 16.22
N GLY A 492 -8.88 -18.72 16.43
CA GLY A 492 -9.16 -17.40 15.91
C GLY A 492 -7.92 -16.52 15.74
N VAL A 493 -7.93 -15.69 14.71
CA VAL A 493 -6.89 -14.69 14.44
C VAL A 493 -7.53 -13.32 14.31
N TYR A 494 -6.89 -12.29 14.83
CA TYR A 494 -7.36 -10.91 14.74
C TYR A 494 -6.50 -10.09 13.79
N ALA A 495 -7.14 -9.44 12.82
CA ALA A 495 -6.48 -8.51 11.91
C ALA A 495 -7.46 -7.46 11.38
N ASP A 496 -6.95 -6.35 10.89
CA ASP A 496 -7.71 -5.35 10.12
C ASP A 496 -6.90 -4.94 8.89
N SER A 497 -7.59 -4.67 7.78
CA SER A 497 -6.97 -4.23 6.53
C SER A 497 -7.70 -3.00 6.00
N ARG A 498 -6.95 -1.95 5.67
CA ARG A 498 -7.50 -0.69 5.14
C ARG A 498 -6.78 -0.25 3.89
N ILE A 499 -7.51 0.41 3.00
CA ILE A 499 -6.92 1.10 1.86
C ILE A 499 -6.19 2.31 2.41
N ASN A 500 -4.89 2.39 2.11
CA ASN A 500 -4.02 3.48 2.54
C ASN A 500 -3.80 4.45 1.37
N ASN A 501 -2.95 4.10 0.40
CA ASN A 501 -2.70 4.92 -0.78
C ASN A 501 -3.25 4.23 -2.04
N LYS A 502 -4.42 4.69 -2.48
CA LYS A 502 -5.14 4.12 -3.63
C LYS A 502 -4.40 4.23 -4.97
N TYR A 503 -3.49 5.20 -5.10
CA TYR A 503 -2.75 5.46 -6.34
C TYR A 503 -1.68 4.41 -6.65
N PHE A 504 -1.25 3.63 -5.65
CA PHE A 504 -0.31 2.52 -5.83
C PHE A 504 -0.96 1.21 -6.28
N ALA A 505 -2.22 1.24 -6.71
CA ALA A 505 -2.92 0.06 -7.21
C ALA A 505 -3.48 0.35 -8.60
N THR A 506 -3.09 -0.44 -9.60
CA THR A 506 -3.59 -0.36 -10.97
C THR A 506 -4.02 -1.72 -11.48
N ALA A 507 -4.93 -1.75 -12.45
CA ALA A 507 -5.44 -2.97 -13.06
C ALA A 507 -4.96 -3.09 -14.51
N LEU A 508 -4.59 -4.31 -14.91
CA LEU A 508 -4.27 -4.69 -16.28
C LEU A 508 -5.24 -5.78 -16.72
N ASN A 509 -6.03 -5.52 -17.73
CA ASN A 509 -6.92 -6.50 -18.35
C ASN A 509 -6.22 -7.10 -19.56
N LEU A 510 -6.24 -8.43 -19.67
CA LEU A 510 -5.79 -9.14 -20.85
C LEU A 510 -7.01 -9.69 -21.57
N SER A 511 -7.31 -9.18 -22.76
CA SER A 511 -8.39 -9.66 -23.61
C SER A 511 -7.92 -10.76 -24.56
N ASN A 512 -8.87 -11.50 -25.15
CA ASN A 512 -8.62 -12.52 -26.17
C ASN A 512 -7.64 -13.63 -25.74
N LEU A 513 -7.61 -13.99 -24.45
CA LEU A 513 -6.87 -15.16 -24.01
C LEU A 513 -7.46 -16.41 -24.65
N SER A 514 -6.68 -17.08 -25.47
CA SER A 514 -7.08 -18.38 -26.03
C SER A 514 -7.31 -19.37 -24.89
N PRO A 515 -8.41 -20.16 -24.89
CA PRO A 515 -8.68 -21.15 -23.85
C PRO A 515 -7.58 -22.22 -23.69
N ASN A 516 -6.65 -22.30 -24.64
CA ASN A 516 -5.54 -23.24 -24.68
C ASN A 516 -4.16 -22.56 -24.59
N SER A 517 -4.07 -21.30 -24.18
CA SER A 517 -2.79 -20.58 -24.07
C SER A 517 -2.18 -20.67 -22.66
#